data_3e1a9d784065368220ef6b34d6b711ae
#
_entry.id   3e1a9d784065368220ef6b34d6b711ae
#
_cell.length_a   1.000
_cell.length_b   1.000
_cell.length_c   1.000
_cell.angle_alpha   90.00
_cell.angle_beta   90.00
_cell.angle_gamma   90.00
#
_symmetry.space_group_name_H-M   'P 1'
#
loop_
_entity.id
_entity.type
_entity.pdbx_description
1 polymer ?
#
loop_
_entity_poly.entity_id
_entity_poly.type
_entity_poly.pdbx_seq_one_letter_code
_entity_poly.pdbx_strand_id
1 'polypeptide(L)'
;MWRVTGESETHRRLKEQALLWAYDRGFRCCAMEVYAPRSPYRIDVAGIRVDRKFSESIVAIFECKQSRGDLFRDNRRQHELKTNLVALQNRREQLERLLAPHYPSLRTSDSLFPEWATFDFTKIDHRTYNQTIQKIVRIQRQLFENTKFDLITRYGIGNLRYLVTTPELVDRREVPLGWGLLEVDANGGLFEKLVPTRFAGIETRQWLERIAKAATSRLLALEGYAPDSALSRAIRRSSQET
;
A
#
# COMPACT_ATOMS: atom_id res chain seq x y z
N MET A 1 -25.64 -8.61 10.43
CA MET A 1 -24.95 -7.37 10.01
C MET A 1 -23.89 -7.04 11.07
N TRP A 2 -22.63 -7.44 10.86
CA TRP A 2 -21.55 -7.17 11.81
C TRP A 2 -21.14 -5.72 11.67
N ARG A 3 -21.63 -4.85 12.58
CA ARG A 3 -21.01 -3.53 12.80
C ARG A 3 -19.72 -3.78 13.58
N VAL A 4 -18.57 -3.64 12.92
CA VAL A 4 -17.33 -3.32 13.61
C VAL A 4 -17.55 -1.94 14.20
N THR A 5 -17.76 -1.89 15.52
CA THR A 5 -17.94 -0.65 16.25
C THR A 5 -16.71 0.24 16.04
N GLY A 6 -16.84 1.34 15.28
CA GLY A 6 -15.81 2.35 15.08
C GLY A 6 -15.35 2.61 13.65
N GLU A 7 -15.75 1.79 12.67
CA GLU A 7 -15.39 2.03 11.27
C GLU A 7 -16.45 2.90 10.57
N SER A 8 -16.01 3.97 9.87
CA SER A 8 -16.91 4.81 9.09
C SER A 8 -17.32 4.13 7.78
N GLU A 9 -18.48 4.50 7.26
CA GLU A 9 -18.97 4.05 5.96
C GLU A 9 -17.99 4.37 4.82
N THR A 10 -17.41 5.56 4.84
CA THR A 10 -16.41 6.00 3.86
C THR A 10 -15.17 5.11 3.86
N HIS A 11 -14.63 4.77 5.04
CA HIS A 11 -13.46 3.91 5.15
C HIS A 11 -13.77 2.49 4.63
N ARG A 12 -14.94 1.95 4.95
CA ARG A 12 -15.39 0.66 4.43
C ARG A 12 -15.48 0.65 2.92
N ARG A 13 -16.08 1.70 2.31
CA ARG A 13 -16.18 1.84 0.85
C ARG A 13 -14.81 1.90 0.18
N LEU A 14 -13.85 2.65 0.75
CA LEU A 14 -12.49 2.69 0.24
C LEU A 14 -11.83 1.30 0.20
N LYS A 15 -12.04 0.47 1.24
CA LYS A 15 -11.53 -0.91 1.25
C LYS A 15 -12.20 -1.79 0.21
N GLU A 16 -13.51 -1.67 0.02
CA GLU A 16 -14.24 -2.39 -1.01
C GLU A 16 -13.77 -2.00 -2.43
N GLN A 17 -13.59 -0.70 -2.67
CA GLN A 17 -13.03 -0.20 -3.94
C GLN A 17 -11.60 -0.68 -4.17
N ALA A 18 -10.74 -0.66 -3.13
CA ALA A 18 -9.38 -1.17 -3.21
C ALA A 18 -9.34 -2.67 -3.52
N LEU A 19 -10.24 -3.46 -2.92
CA LEU A 19 -10.35 -4.89 -3.20
C LEU A 19 -10.76 -5.16 -4.65
N LEU A 20 -11.77 -4.45 -5.16
CA LEU A 20 -12.22 -4.57 -6.55
C LEU A 20 -11.13 -4.14 -7.52
N TRP A 21 -10.49 -3.01 -7.28
CA TRP A 21 -9.38 -2.53 -8.09
C TRP A 21 -8.22 -3.53 -8.15
N ALA A 22 -7.85 -4.11 -6.98
CA ALA A 22 -6.82 -5.13 -6.91
C ALA A 22 -7.21 -6.36 -7.75
N TYR A 23 -8.44 -6.84 -7.61
CA TYR A 23 -8.94 -7.97 -8.37
C TYR A 23 -8.88 -7.72 -9.88
N ASP A 24 -9.33 -6.57 -10.36
CA ASP A 24 -9.32 -6.19 -11.78
C ASP A 24 -7.90 -6.07 -12.34
N ARG A 25 -6.91 -5.69 -11.50
CA ARG A 25 -5.49 -5.65 -11.85
C ARG A 25 -4.78 -7.00 -11.73
N GLY A 26 -5.53 -8.09 -11.57
CA GLY A 26 -5.03 -9.46 -11.61
C GLY A 26 -4.56 -10.02 -10.27
N PHE A 27 -4.77 -9.31 -9.15
CA PHE A 27 -4.55 -9.84 -7.80
C PHE A 27 -5.71 -10.77 -7.41
N ARG A 28 -5.77 -11.96 -8.04
CA ARG A 28 -6.90 -12.88 -7.93
C ARG A 28 -7.06 -13.51 -6.55
N CYS A 29 -5.98 -13.60 -5.76
CA CYS A 29 -6.03 -13.96 -4.35
C CYS A 29 -5.95 -12.66 -3.54
N CYS A 30 -7.08 -12.10 -3.13
CA CYS A 30 -7.13 -10.86 -2.35
C CYS A 30 -8.20 -10.93 -1.26
N ALA A 31 -7.96 -10.18 -0.18
CA ALA A 31 -8.91 -10.07 0.95
C ALA A 31 -8.74 -8.72 1.67
N MET A 32 -9.79 -8.33 2.40
CA MET A 32 -9.75 -7.22 3.34
C MET A 32 -9.32 -7.69 4.72
N GLU A 33 -8.80 -6.74 5.54
CA GLU A 33 -8.49 -6.96 6.95
C GLU A 33 -7.47 -8.09 7.19
N VAL A 34 -6.40 -8.10 6.39
CA VAL A 34 -5.38 -9.16 6.39
C VAL A 34 -4.27 -8.85 7.38
N TYR A 35 -4.01 -9.74 8.33
CA TYR A 35 -2.84 -9.62 9.21
C TYR A 35 -1.56 -9.87 8.44
N ALA A 36 -0.63 -8.92 8.48
CA ALA A 36 0.66 -9.06 7.84
C ALA A 36 1.49 -10.19 8.49
N PRO A 37 2.22 -11.01 7.71
CA PRO A 37 3.08 -12.04 8.26
C PRO A 37 4.11 -11.48 9.24
N ARG A 38 4.33 -12.18 10.35
CA ARG A 38 5.31 -11.81 11.41
C ARG A 38 5.10 -10.41 12.00
N SER A 39 3.87 -9.91 11.93
CA SER A 39 3.54 -8.56 12.37
C SER A 39 2.15 -8.55 13.02
N PRO A 40 1.91 -7.75 14.07
CA PRO A 40 0.59 -7.57 14.65
C PRO A 40 -0.31 -6.68 13.79
N TYR A 41 0.21 -6.11 12.70
CA TYR A 41 -0.53 -5.14 11.90
C TYR A 41 -1.52 -5.80 10.95
N ARG A 42 -2.74 -5.27 10.97
CA ARG A 42 -3.81 -5.62 10.06
C ARG A 42 -3.81 -4.61 8.91
N ILE A 43 -3.62 -5.11 7.71
CA ILE A 43 -3.63 -4.37 6.45
C ILE A 43 -5.07 -4.28 5.94
N ASP A 44 -5.50 -3.11 5.46
CA ASP A 44 -6.89 -2.91 5.03
C ASP A 44 -7.26 -3.80 3.85
N VAL A 45 -6.39 -3.90 2.83
CA VAL A 45 -6.54 -4.86 1.72
C VAL A 45 -5.17 -5.42 1.34
N ALA A 46 -5.09 -6.72 1.09
CA ALA A 46 -3.90 -7.36 0.53
C ALA A 46 -4.28 -8.28 -0.62
N GLY A 47 -3.42 -8.37 -1.62
CA GLY A 47 -3.64 -9.24 -2.78
C GLY A 47 -2.34 -9.81 -3.34
N ILE A 48 -2.46 -10.96 -4.02
CA ILE A 48 -1.37 -11.65 -4.70
C ILE A 48 -1.72 -11.84 -6.16
N ARG A 49 -0.78 -11.54 -7.05
CA ARG A 49 -0.81 -11.94 -8.45
C ARG A 49 0.49 -12.60 -8.86
N VAL A 50 0.42 -13.48 -9.85
CA VAL A 50 1.60 -14.03 -10.50
C VAL A 50 2.05 -13.07 -11.60
N ASP A 51 3.29 -12.61 -11.54
CA ASP A 51 3.92 -11.86 -12.62
C ASP A 51 4.50 -12.86 -13.62
N ARG A 52 3.78 -13.05 -14.74
CA ARG A 52 4.17 -14.02 -15.77
C ARG A 52 5.51 -13.69 -16.43
N LYS A 53 5.87 -12.40 -16.49
CA LYS A 53 7.13 -11.96 -17.10
C LYS A 53 8.36 -12.43 -16.31
N PHE A 54 8.23 -12.49 -14.97
CA PHE A 54 9.34 -12.85 -14.08
C PHE A 54 9.13 -14.19 -13.37
N SER A 55 8.02 -14.91 -13.65
CA SER A 55 7.64 -16.15 -12.95
C SER A 55 7.60 -15.99 -11.42
N GLU A 56 7.35 -14.80 -10.95
CA GLU A 56 7.32 -14.43 -9.54
C GLU A 56 5.90 -14.04 -9.10
N SER A 57 5.62 -14.28 -7.84
CA SER A 57 4.39 -13.77 -7.24
C SER A 57 4.63 -12.41 -6.60
N ILE A 58 3.71 -11.48 -6.81
CA ILE A 58 3.75 -10.11 -6.30
C ILE A 58 2.66 -9.94 -5.26
N VAL A 59 3.03 -9.46 -4.09
CA VAL A 59 2.12 -9.05 -3.02
C VAL A 59 1.90 -7.55 -3.10
N ALA A 60 0.65 -7.12 -3.28
CA ALA A 60 0.25 -5.73 -3.11
C ALA A 60 -0.51 -5.55 -1.80
N ILE A 61 -0.25 -4.44 -1.13
CA ILE A 61 -0.96 -4.02 0.07
C ILE A 61 -1.55 -2.62 -0.14
N PHE A 62 -2.70 -2.40 0.48
CA PHE A 62 -3.47 -1.16 0.35
C PHE A 62 -3.87 -0.68 1.73
N GLU A 63 -3.56 0.57 2.03
CA GLU A 63 -3.94 1.27 3.25
C GLU A 63 -4.90 2.39 2.91
N CYS A 64 -6.10 2.33 3.46
CA CYS A 64 -7.18 3.27 3.18
C CYS A 64 -7.17 4.43 4.19
N LYS A 65 -7.30 5.65 3.73
CA LYS A 65 -7.37 6.85 4.55
C LYS A 65 -8.48 7.77 4.06
N GLN A 66 -9.36 8.15 4.96
CA GLN A 66 -10.51 9.01 4.66
C GLN A 66 -10.33 10.46 5.09
N SER A 67 -9.34 10.76 5.94
CA SER A 67 -9.07 12.10 6.43
C SER A 67 -7.57 12.37 6.58
N ARG A 68 -7.19 13.64 6.56
CA ARG A 68 -5.78 14.04 6.80
C ARG A 68 -5.34 13.73 8.23
N GLY A 69 -6.25 13.77 9.21
CA GLY A 69 -5.97 13.38 10.59
C GLY A 69 -5.61 11.91 10.74
N ASP A 70 -6.21 11.03 9.93
CA ASP A 70 -5.88 9.61 9.89
C ASP A 70 -4.49 9.34 9.27
N LEU A 71 -4.04 10.24 8.41
CA LEU A 71 -2.74 10.11 7.74
C LEU A 71 -1.61 10.74 8.56
N PHE A 72 -1.87 11.88 9.19
CA PHE A 72 -0.89 12.68 9.90
C PHE A 72 -1.37 13.02 11.30
N ARG A 73 -0.47 12.96 12.29
CA ARG A 73 -0.74 13.58 13.59
C ARG A 73 -0.56 15.09 13.46
N ASP A 74 -1.64 15.83 13.62
CA ASP A 74 -1.67 17.27 13.34
C ASP A 74 -1.00 18.06 14.48
N ASN A 75 0.21 18.59 14.24
CA ASN A 75 0.85 19.61 15.07
C ASN A 75 1.71 20.57 14.22
N ARG A 76 2.07 21.73 14.78
CA ARG A 76 2.83 22.78 14.09
C ARG A 76 4.16 22.29 13.49
N ARG A 77 4.86 21.41 14.17
CA ARG A 77 6.13 20.80 13.72
C ARG A 77 5.93 19.96 12.44
N GLN A 78 4.77 19.32 12.29
CA GLN A 78 4.46 18.54 11.10
C GLN A 78 4.19 19.42 9.87
N HIS A 79 3.66 20.62 10.06
CA HIS A 79 3.47 21.54 8.94
C HIS A 79 4.80 21.95 8.30
N GLU A 80 5.83 22.28 9.10
CA GLU A 80 7.16 22.58 8.61
C GLU A 80 7.82 21.39 7.92
N LEU A 81 7.68 20.19 8.50
CA LEU A 81 8.19 18.95 7.88
C LEU A 81 7.52 18.65 6.54
N LYS A 82 6.20 18.86 6.42
CA LYS A 82 5.45 18.71 5.16
C LYS A 82 5.94 19.69 4.09
N THR A 83 6.09 20.96 4.43
CA THR A 83 6.60 21.98 3.52
C THR A 83 7.99 21.62 3.00
N ASN A 84 8.89 21.19 3.90
CA ASN A 84 10.22 20.73 3.55
C ASN A 84 10.21 19.46 2.68
N LEU A 85 9.29 18.53 2.96
CA LEU A 85 9.12 17.32 2.16
C LEU A 85 8.71 17.67 0.72
N VAL A 86 7.73 18.54 0.54
CA VAL A 86 7.28 19.01 -0.78
C VAL A 86 8.42 19.66 -1.57
N ALA A 87 9.21 20.53 -0.92
CA ALA A 87 10.36 21.17 -1.56
C ALA A 87 11.44 20.15 -2.01
N LEU A 88 11.72 19.14 -1.19
CA LEU A 88 12.67 18.08 -1.54
C LEU A 88 12.15 17.15 -2.63
N GLN A 89 10.86 16.86 -2.67
CA GLN A 89 10.25 16.08 -3.75
C GLN A 89 10.30 16.83 -5.07
N ASN A 90 10.03 18.14 -5.09
CA ASN A 90 10.20 18.98 -6.28
C ASN A 90 11.66 18.94 -6.77
N ARG A 91 12.63 19.04 -5.85
CA ARG A 91 14.06 18.94 -6.20
C ARG A 91 14.41 17.57 -6.76
N ARG A 92 13.87 16.49 -6.22
CA ARG A 92 14.04 15.13 -6.74
C ARG A 92 13.52 15.05 -8.18
N GLU A 93 12.29 15.48 -8.45
CA GLU A 93 11.69 15.47 -9.79
C GLU A 93 12.52 16.27 -10.80
N GLN A 94 13.05 17.43 -10.38
CA GLN A 94 13.95 18.22 -11.23
C GLN A 94 15.25 17.47 -11.55
N LEU A 95 15.86 16.83 -10.53
CA LEU A 95 17.08 16.02 -10.72
C LEU A 95 16.81 14.83 -11.64
N GLU A 96 15.68 14.13 -11.49
CA GLU A 96 15.31 13.01 -12.35
C GLU A 96 15.15 13.44 -13.80
N ARG A 97 14.49 14.58 -14.06
CA ARG A 97 14.38 15.15 -15.43
C ARG A 97 15.73 15.51 -16.04
N LEU A 98 16.65 16.06 -15.23
CA LEU A 98 17.99 16.42 -15.70
C LEU A 98 18.88 15.20 -15.91
N LEU A 99 18.76 14.17 -15.09
CA LEU A 99 19.61 12.98 -15.12
C LEU A 99 19.14 11.94 -16.14
N ALA A 100 17.83 11.83 -16.41
CA ALA A 100 17.27 10.84 -17.33
C ALA A 100 18.00 10.77 -18.69
N PRO A 101 18.33 11.88 -19.38
CA PRO A 101 19.04 11.85 -20.66
C PRO A 101 20.48 11.30 -20.55
N HIS A 102 21.12 11.44 -19.38
CA HIS A 102 22.50 11.03 -19.13
C HIS A 102 22.64 9.58 -18.66
N TYR A 103 21.53 8.92 -18.26
CA TYR A 103 21.51 7.55 -17.76
C TYR A 103 20.51 6.67 -18.51
N PRO A 104 20.68 6.46 -19.83
CA PRO A 104 19.73 5.66 -20.64
C PRO A 104 19.64 4.21 -20.17
N SER A 105 20.65 3.68 -19.48
CA SER A 105 20.66 2.33 -18.90
C SER A 105 19.66 2.14 -17.76
N LEU A 106 19.15 3.23 -17.16
CA LEU A 106 18.11 3.20 -16.13
C LEU A 106 16.69 3.14 -16.72
N ARG A 107 16.56 3.21 -18.05
CA ARG A 107 15.26 3.12 -18.73
C ARG A 107 14.67 1.72 -18.56
N THR A 108 13.44 1.67 -18.06
CA THR A 108 12.73 0.40 -17.79
C THR A 108 11.61 0.12 -18.78
N SER A 109 11.23 1.09 -19.61
CA SER A 109 10.20 0.92 -20.62
C SER A 109 10.82 0.84 -22.04
N ASP A 110 10.22 -0.02 -22.88
CA ASP A 110 10.55 -0.13 -24.30
C ASP A 110 9.77 0.89 -25.17
N SER A 111 9.22 1.94 -24.56
CA SER A 111 8.46 2.96 -25.29
C SER A 111 9.36 3.72 -26.27
N LEU A 112 8.89 3.85 -27.50
CA LEU A 112 9.56 4.66 -28.54
C LEU A 112 9.40 6.18 -28.31
N PHE A 113 8.46 6.56 -27.43
CA PHE A 113 8.17 7.95 -27.12
C PHE A 113 8.87 8.38 -25.83
N PRO A 114 9.76 9.39 -25.86
CA PRO A 114 10.52 9.84 -24.68
C PRO A 114 9.63 10.26 -23.50
N GLU A 115 8.47 10.86 -23.77
CA GLU A 115 7.52 11.31 -22.75
C GLU A 115 6.89 10.16 -21.94
N TRP A 116 6.91 8.93 -22.46
CA TRP A 116 6.40 7.72 -21.78
C TRP A 116 7.51 6.82 -21.28
N ALA A 117 8.76 7.27 -21.38
CA ALA A 117 9.89 6.52 -20.86
C ALA A 117 9.86 6.54 -19.33
N THR A 118 9.95 5.37 -18.73
CA THR A 118 10.10 5.18 -17.29
C THR A 118 11.55 4.82 -16.95
N PHE A 119 12.07 5.35 -15.83
CA PHE A 119 13.44 5.17 -15.40
C PHE A 119 13.49 4.63 -13.96
N ASP A 120 14.37 3.67 -13.71
CA ASP A 120 14.66 3.14 -12.38
C ASP A 120 15.83 3.90 -11.74
N PHE A 121 15.54 5.02 -11.10
CA PHE A 121 16.55 5.83 -10.42
C PHE A 121 17.09 5.21 -9.12
N THR A 122 16.59 4.05 -8.70
CA THR A 122 17.08 3.39 -7.47
C THR A 122 18.54 2.92 -7.61
N LYS A 123 18.99 2.72 -8.86
CA LYS A 123 20.34 2.23 -9.20
C LYS A 123 21.32 3.33 -9.57
N ILE A 124 20.90 4.61 -9.48
CA ILE A 124 21.76 5.71 -9.89
C ILE A 124 22.85 6.00 -8.85
N ASP A 125 24.09 6.07 -9.28
CA ASP A 125 25.19 6.57 -8.45
C ASP A 125 25.44 8.06 -8.74
N HIS A 126 24.63 8.91 -8.10
CA HIS A 126 24.74 10.35 -8.21
C HIS A 126 24.62 11.01 -6.82
N ARG A 127 25.73 11.59 -6.35
CA ARG A 127 25.87 12.11 -4.97
C ARG A 127 24.72 13.03 -4.55
N THR A 128 24.39 14.04 -5.36
CA THR A 128 23.34 15.03 -5.03
C THR A 128 21.96 14.38 -5.00
N TYR A 129 21.69 13.45 -5.91
CA TYR A 129 20.44 12.68 -5.92
C TYR A 129 20.31 11.83 -4.68
N ASN A 130 21.33 11.05 -4.35
CA ASN A 130 21.36 10.18 -3.18
C ASN A 130 21.19 10.99 -1.87
N GLN A 131 21.84 12.15 -1.75
CA GLN A 131 21.65 13.05 -0.61
C GLN A 131 20.22 13.59 -0.51
N THR A 132 19.58 13.91 -1.64
CA THR A 132 18.19 14.37 -1.68
C THR A 132 17.25 13.26 -1.22
N ILE A 133 17.43 12.03 -1.71
CA ILE A 133 16.67 10.85 -1.28
C ILE A 133 16.84 10.61 0.22
N GLN A 134 18.08 10.66 0.76
CA GLN A 134 18.32 10.48 2.19
C GLN A 134 17.59 11.54 3.05
N LYS A 135 17.55 12.81 2.61
CA LYS A 135 16.80 13.86 3.29
C LYS A 135 15.29 13.60 3.26
N ILE A 136 14.75 13.18 2.12
CA ILE A 136 13.34 12.80 1.99
C ILE A 136 13.01 11.67 2.97
N VAL A 137 13.79 10.58 2.97
CA VAL A 137 13.59 9.45 3.88
C VAL A 137 13.62 9.87 5.34
N ARG A 138 14.54 10.77 5.71
CA ARG A 138 14.64 11.29 7.09
C ARG A 138 13.38 12.07 7.49
N ILE A 139 12.91 12.99 6.63
CA ILE A 139 11.71 13.77 6.93
C ILE A 139 10.48 12.88 6.94
N GLN A 140 10.35 11.94 6.02
CA GLN A 140 9.24 10.98 6.01
C GLN A 140 9.23 10.13 7.27
N ARG A 141 10.40 9.67 7.74
CA ARG A 141 10.48 8.95 9.02
C ARG A 141 9.94 9.79 10.17
N GLN A 142 10.30 11.07 10.25
CA GLN A 142 9.78 11.96 11.29
C GLN A 142 8.28 12.24 11.19
N LEU A 143 7.76 12.38 9.96
CA LEU A 143 6.33 12.59 9.71
C LEU A 143 5.48 11.37 10.05
N PHE A 144 5.99 10.19 9.70
CA PHE A 144 5.26 8.93 9.86
C PHE A 144 5.71 8.13 11.09
N GLU A 145 6.61 8.67 11.91
CA GLU A 145 7.13 8.01 13.10
C GLU A 145 5.99 7.53 14.01
N ASN A 146 6.06 6.25 14.38
CA ASN A 146 5.01 5.56 15.13
C ASN A 146 3.64 5.44 14.41
N THR A 147 3.58 5.72 13.10
CA THR A 147 2.40 5.39 12.29
C THR A 147 2.54 3.99 11.68
N LYS A 148 1.42 3.42 11.24
CA LYS A 148 1.38 2.16 10.51
C LYS A 148 2.25 2.19 9.24
N PHE A 149 2.39 3.36 8.58
CA PHE A 149 3.23 3.55 7.39
C PHE A 149 4.73 3.36 7.67
N ASP A 150 5.24 3.93 8.78
CA ASP A 150 6.64 3.74 9.18
C ASP A 150 6.94 2.26 9.41
N LEU A 151 6.04 1.58 10.10
CA LEU A 151 6.19 0.17 10.41
C LEU A 151 6.12 -0.72 9.16
N ILE A 152 5.16 -0.48 8.27
CA ILE A 152 5.06 -1.19 6.98
C ILE A 152 6.33 -1.00 6.16
N THR A 153 6.88 0.20 6.14
CA THR A 153 8.11 0.52 5.40
C THR A 153 9.32 -0.13 6.05
N ARG A 154 9.45 -0.06 7.37
CA ARG A 154 10.57 -0.62 8.16
C ARG A 154 10.64 -2.13 8.08
N TYR A 155 9.50 -2.81 8.13
CA TYR A 155 9.42 -4.28 8.06
C TYR A 155 9.33 -4.83 6.64
N GLY A 156 9.44 -3.99 5.61
CA GLY A 156 9.45 -4.43 4.23
C GLY A 156 8.18 -5.16 3.80
N ILE A 157 7.01 -4.77 4.31
CA ILE A 157 5.73 -5.45 4.10
C ILE A 157 5.19 -5.16 2.69
N GLY A 158 5.01 -6.19 1.86
CA GLY A 158 4.46 -6.12 0.50
C GLY A 158 5.45 -5.64 -0.57
N ASN A 159 5.35 -6.19 -1.79
CA ASN A 159 6.13 -5.75 -2.94
C ASN A 159 5.66 -4.40 -3.50
N LEU A 160 4.35 -4.21 -3.57
CA LEU A 160 3.70 -2.96 -3.97
C LEU A 160 2.88 -2.43 -2.79
N ARG A 161 2.99 -1.14 -2.53
CA ARG A 161 2.32 -0.49 -1.40
C ARG A 161 1.51 0.67 -1.91
N TYR A 162 0.22 0.66 -1.65
CA TYR A 162 -0.70 1.69 -2.09
C TYR A 162 -1.35 2.39 -0.91
N LEU A 163 -1.39 3.70 -0.98
CA LEU A 163 -2.27 4.55 -0.21
C LEU A 163 -3.56 4.75 -1.02
N VAL A 164 -4.70 4.48 -0.42
CA VAL A 164 -6.03 4.65 -1.05
C VAL A 164 -6.76 5.77 -0.34
N THR A 165 -7.18 6.79 -1.08
CA THR A 165 -7.77 7.99 -0.49
C THR A 165 -9.03 8.47 -1.20
N THR A 166 -9.81 9.29 -0.49
CA THR A 166 -10.82 10.15 -1.11
C THR A 166 -10.16 11.20 -2.01
N PRO A 167 -10.92 11.85 -2.93
CA PRO A 167 -10.37 12.86 -3.83
C PRO A 167 -9.63 13.97 -3.08
N GLU A 168 -8.49 14.38 -3.62
CA GLU A 168 -7.68 15.53 -3.16
C GLU A 168 -7.23 15.50 -1.70
N LEU A 169 -7.34 14.35 -1.03
CA LEU A 169 -6.94 14.22 0.37
C LEU A 169 -5.44 14.41 0.58
N VAL A 170 -4.63 13.94 -0.37
CA VAL A 170 -3.16 13.88 -0.27
C VAL A 170 -2.54 14.36 -1.58
N ASP A 171 -1.58 15.29 -1.50
CA ASP A 171 -0.74 15.62 -2.64
C ASP A 171 0.24 14.46 -2.94
N ARG A 172 0.54 14.23 -4.23
CA ARG A 172 1.52 13.21 -4.66
C ARG A 172 2.85 13.29 -3.91
N ARG A 173 3.27 14.51 -3.56
CA ARG A 173 4.52 14.81 -2.86
C ARG A 173 4.49 14.50 -1.37
N GLU A 174 3.31 14.34 -0.80
CA GLU A 174 3.11 13.93 0.60
C GLU A 174 3.12 12.40 0.77
N VAL A 175 2.95 11.65 -0.33
CA VAL A 175 2.95 10.18 -0.31
C VAL A 175 4.33 9.66 0.11
N PRO A 176 4.41 8.65 1.00
CA PRO A 176 5.68 8.05 1.40
C PRO A 176 6.47 7.52 0.20
N LEU A 177 7.80 7.68 0.23
CA LEU A 177 8.66 7.24 -0.86
C LEU A 177 8.47 5.74 -1.15
N GLY A 178 8.26 5.43 -2.42
CA GLY A 178 8.02 4.07 -2.87
C GLY A 178 6.57 3.59 -2.76
N TRP A 179 5.68 4.39 -2.16
CA TRP A 179 4.25 4.11 -2.16
C TRP A 179 3.57 4.65 -3.41
N GLY A 180 2.56 3.93 -3.90
CA GLY A 180 1.62 4.42 -4.89
C GLY A 180 0.45 5.17 -4.24
N LEU A 181 -0.28 5.91 -5.03
CA LEU A 181 -1.51 6.60 -4.63
C LEU A 181 -2.65 6.19 -5.56
N LEU A 182 -3.69 5.62 -4.97
CA LEU A 182 -4.98 5.42 -5.60
C LEU A 182 -5.96 6.44 -5.03
N GLU A 183 -6.68 7.10 -5.89
CA GLU A 183 -7.66 8.12 -5.52
C GLU A 183 -9.01 7.80 -6.13
N VAL A 184 -10.09 8.05 -5.40
CA VAL A 184 -11.46 7.85 -5.90
C VAL A 184 -11.75 8.89 -6.97
N ASP A 185 -12.24 8.46 -8.12
CA ASP A 185 -12.69 9.34 -9.21
C ASP A 185 -14.14 9.83 -9.03
N ALA A 186 -14.58 10.70 -9.92
CA ALA A 186 -15.95 11.25 -9.90
C ALA A 186 -17.05 10.18 -10.08
N ASN A 187 -16.72 9.02 -10.65
CA ASN A 187 -17.64 7.90 -10.87
C ASN A 187 -17.63 6.89 -9.71
N GLY A 188 -16.80 7.13 -8.69
CA GLY A 188 -16.63 6.24 -7.55
C GLY A 188 -15.68 5.07 -7.82
N GLY A 189 -14.95 5.07 -8.94
CA GLY A 189 -13.87 4.14 -9.23
C GLY A 189 -12.54 4.56 -8.60
N LEU A 190 -11.51 3.70 -8.67
CA LEU A 190 -10.16 4.07 -8.27
C LEU A 190 -9.27 4.26 -9.49
N PHE A 191 -8.52 5.37 -9.53
CA PHE A 191 -7.48 5.59 -10.51
C PHE A 191 -6.11 5.70 -9.86
N GLU A 192 -5.07 5.27 -10.56
CA GLU A 192 -3.69 5.30 -10.08
C GLU A 192 -3.06 6.66 -10.38
N LYS A 193 -2.98 7.51 -9.36
CA LYS A 193 -2.40 8.85 -9.43
C LYS A 193 -0.87 8.82 -9.31
N LEU A 194 -0.34 7.82 -8.60
CA LEU A 194 1.10 7.58 -8.43
C LEU A 194 1.37 6.07 -8.42
N VAL A 195 2.32 5.65 -9.27
CA VAL A 195 2.75 4.26 -9.37
C VAL A 195 3.73 3.94 -8.22
N PRO A 196 3.59 2.81 -7.51
CA PRO A 196 4.51 2.42 -6.45
C PRO A 196 5.82 1.87 -7.00
N THR A 197 6.89 2.00 -6.22
CA THR A 197 8.13 1.25 -6.47
C THR A 197 7.95 -0.21 -6.06
N ARG A 198 8.43 -1.14 -6.88
CA ARG A 198 8.44 -2.56 -6.54
C ARG A 198 9.60 -2.88 -5.59
N PHE A 199 9.29 -3.46 -4.45
CA PHE A 199 10.26 -3.96 -3.48
C PHE A 199 10.45 -5.47 -3.65
N ALA A 200 11.70 -5.94 -3.54
CA ALA A 200 12.04 -7.36 -3.62
C ALA A 200 11.99 -8.07 -2.24
N GLY A 201 12.17 -9.39 -2.24
CA GLY A 201 12.40 -10.17 -1.02
C GLY A 201 11.16 -10.50 -0.18
N ILE A 202 9.96 -10.45 -0.75
CA ILE A 202 8.72 -10.77 -0.03
C ILE A 202 8.40 -12.25 -0.15
N GLU A 203 8.22 -12.93 0.99
CA GLU A 203 7.80 -14.32 1.06
C GLU A 203 6.29 -14.46 0.82
N THR A 204 5.91 -14.86 -0.37
CA THR A 204 4.52 -14.89 -0.84
C THR A 204 3.68 -15.95 -0.14
N ARG A 205 4.27 -17.10 0.25
CA ARG A 205 3.54 -18.23 0.86
C ARG A 205 2.81 -17.82 2.14
N GLN A 206 3.48 -17.08 3.01
CA GLN A 206 2.87 -16.62 4.27
C GLN A 206 1.72 -15.63 4.01
N TRP A 207 1.86 -14.79 2.98
CA TRP A 207 0.77 -13.89 2.58
C TRP A 207 -0.43 -14.64 2.05
N LEU A 208 -0.23 -15.68 1.22
CA LEU A 208 -1.32 -16.50 0.71
C LEU A 208 -2.14 -17.11 1.85
N GLU A 209 -1.47 -17.68 2.87
CA GLU A 209 -2.13 -18.21 4.06
C GLU A 209 -2.96 -17.14 4.80
N ARG A 210 -2.40 -15.96 5.00
CA ARG A 210 -3.08 -14.85 5.68
C ARG A 210 -4.29 -14.34 4.91
N ILE A 211 -4.17 -14.20 3.59
CA ILE A 211 -5.26 -13.79 2.72
C ILE A 211 -6.37 -14.86 2.73
N ALA A 212 -6.02 -16.14 2.60
CA ALA A 212 -6.98 -17.22 2.65
C ALA A 212 -7.76 -17.26 3.98
N LYS A 213 -7.05 -17.11 5.11
CA LYS A 213 -7.71 -17.03 6.44
C LYS A 213 -8.67 -15.84 6.55
N ALA A 214 -8.27 -14.65 6.06
CA ALA A 214 -9.11 -13.46 6.09
C ALA A 214 -10.35 -13.63 5.21
N ALA A 215 -10.19 -14.16 3.99
CA ALA A 215 -11.28 -14.43 3.06
C ALA A 215 -12.27 -15.46 3.62
N THR A 216 -11.77 -16.57 4.17
CA THR A 216 -12.60 -17.62 4.80
C THR A 216 -13.37 -17.07 5.99
N SER A 217 -12.71 -16.32 6.89
CA SER A 217 -13.39 -15.70 8.02
C SER A 217 -14.52 -14.75 7.59
N ARG A 218 -14.30 -13.99 6.52
CA ARG A 218 -15.31 -13.09 5.96
C ARG A 218 -16.48 -13.89 5.35
N LEU A 219 -16.19 -14.94 4.60
CA LEU A 219 -17.21 -15.80 4.02
C LEU A 219 -18.09 -16.43 5.11
N LEU A 220 -17.47 -17.03 6.14
CA LEU A 220 -18.19 -17.60 7.27
C LEU A 220 -19.05 -16.56 7.99
N ALA A 221 -18.56 -15.33 8.15
CA ALA A 221 -19.33 -14.25 8.76
C ALA A 221 -20.54 -13.84 7.91
N LEU A 222 -20.44 -13.87 6.58
CA LEU A 222 -21.56 -13.60 5.66
C LEU A 222 -22.63 -14.69 5.74
N GLU A 223 -22.23 -15.96 5.94
CA GLU A 223 -23.10 -17.10 6.14
C GLU A 223 -23.65 -17.21 7.58
N GLY A 224 -23.38 -16.22 8.44
CA GLY A 224 -23.86 -16.19 9.81
C GLY A 224 -23.04 -17.03 10.81
N TYR A 225 -21.89 -17.58 10.39
CA TYR A 225 -20.99 -18.33 11.27
C TYR A 225 -20.03 -17.38 11.97
N ALA A 226 -20.30 -17.04 13.23
CA ALA A 226 -19.34 -16.32 14.06
C ALA A 226 -18.41 -17.32 14.80
N PRO A 227 -17.11 -17.03 14.95
CA PRO A 227 -16.15 -17.90 15.64
C PRO A 227 -16.59 -18.29 17.09
N ASP A 228 -17.34 -17.41 17.74
CA ASP A 228 -17.86 -17.60 19.10
C ASP A 228 -19.35 -17.96 19.13
N SER A 229 -19.95 -18.35 18.02
CA SER A 229 -21.34 -18.80 17.97
C SER A 229 -21.51 -20.11 18.75
N ALA A 230 -22.73 -20.35 19.21
CA ALA A 230 -23.09 -21.61 19.91
C ALA A 230 -22.75 -22.84 19.03
N LEU A 231 -22.91 -22.70 17.69
CA LEU A 231 -22.58 -23.73 16.71
C LEU A 231 -21.08 -24.01 16.64
N SER A 232 -20.24 -22.97 16.60
CA SER A 232 -18.77 -23.13 16.62
C SER A 232 -18.28 -23.81 17.91
N ARG A 233 -18.90 -23.53 19.04
CA ARG A 233 -18.61 -24.20 20.32
C ARG A 233 -19.04 -25.68 20.32
N ALA A 234 -20.19 -25.98 19.70
CA ALA A 234 -20.67 -27.35 19.58
C ALA A 234 -19.76 -28.21 18.70
N ILE A 235 -19.33 -27.67 17.52
CA ILE A 235 -18.41 -28.35 16.61
C ILE A 235 -17.05 -28.62 17.28
N ARG A 236 -16.50 -27.66 18.03
CA ARG A 236 -15.22 -27.86 18.75
C ARG A 236 -15.34 -28.93 19.85
N ARG A 237 -16.48 -29.06 20.52
CA ARG A 237 -16.71 -30.11 21.55
C ARG A 237 -16.78 -31.50 20.90
N SER A 238 -17.53 -31.65 19.79
CA SER A 238 -17.61 -32.94 19.09
C SER A 238 -16.27 -33.40 18.49
N SER A 239 -15.36 -32.49 18.17
CA SER A 239 -14.01 -32.82 17.67
C SER A 239 -13.00 -33.16 18.76
N GLN A 240 -13.33 -32.98 20.06
CA GLN A 240 -12.48 -33.34 21.17
C GLN A 240 -12.90 -34.68 21.81
N GLU A 241 -14.05 -35.23 21.42
CA GLU A 241 -14.58 -36.51 21.92
C GLU A 241 -14.29 -37.68 20.95
N THR A 242 -13.53 -37.43 19.88
CA THR A 242 -13.03 -38.43 18.91
C THR A 242 -11.52 -38.60 19.02
#